data_0f471725a796482cd1e990c264c2480d
#
_entry.id   0f471725a796482cd1e990c264c2480d
#
_cell.length_a   1.000
_cell.length_b   1.000
_cell.length_c   1.000
_cell.angle_alpha   90.00
_cell.angle_beta   90.00
_cell.angle_gamma   90.00
#
_symmetry.space_group_name_H-M   'P 1'
#
loop_
_entity.id
_entity.type
_entity.pdbx_description
1 polymer ?
#
loop_
_entity_poly.entity_id
_entity_poly.type
_entity_poly.pdbx_seq_one_letter_code
_entity_poly.pdbx_strand_id
1 'polypeptide(L)'
;MCIRDRLSPYEVLHIAGLGFDGLVGYSPIAMAKNAIGLAIAAEEYGSKFYANGASPSGALEHPGTLKDPSKVRDSWNAAFAGSGNSHRVAVLEEGLKYTPISISPNEAQFLETRKFQIDEIARIFRVPPHMVGDLEKSSFSNIEQQSLEFVKYTLEPWIVRWEQSISRSLLS
;
A
#
# COMPACT_ATOMS: atom_id res chain seq x y z
N MET A 1 13.92 -21.07 14.57
CA MET A 1 14.33 -21.15 15.99
C MET A 1 14.67 -19.74 16.43
N CYS A 2 13.81 -19.07 17.19
CA CYS A 2 14.12 -17.74 17.73
C CYS A 2 14.93 -17.92 19.01
N ILE A 3 16.22 -17.63 18.93
CA ILE A 3 17.09 -17.57 20.11
C ILE A 3 16.76 -16.23 20.78
N ARG A 4 16.23 -16.28 22.02
CA ARG A 4 16.02 -15.08 22.86
C ARG A 4 17.12 -15.08 23.92
N ASP A 5 18.20 -14.39 23.64
CA ASP A 5 19.25 -14.15 24.62
C ASP A 5 18.87 -12.97 25.51
N ARG A 6 19.29 -13.03 26.78
CA ARG A 6 19.20 -11.92 27.72
C ARG A 6 20.59 -11.31 27.84
N LEU A 7 20.74 -10.08 27.37
CA LEU A 7 21.96 -9.31 27.51
C LEU A 7 21.84 -8.37 28.70
N SER A 8 22.94 -8.14 29.38
CA SER A 8 22.96 -7.16 30.48
C SER A 8 22.98 -5.72 29.89
N PRO A 9 22.46 -4.73 30.62
CA PRO A 9 22.40 -3.36 30.14
C PRO A 9 23.76 -2.76 29.71
N TYR A 10 24.86 -3.24 30.31
CA TYR A 10 26.22 -2.81 29.96
C TYR A 10 26.79 -3.51 28.72
N GLU A 11 26.13 -4.52 28.20
CA GLU A 11 26.50 -5.19 26.95
C GLU A 11 25.79 -4.62 25.74
N VAL A 12 24.87 -3.66 25.93
CA VAL A 12 24.01 -3.12 24.87
C VAL A 12 24.05 -1.59 24.86
N LEU A 13 24.44 -1.01 23.75
CA LEU A 13 24.22 0.41 23.49
C LEU A 13 22.80 0.57 22.91
N HIS A 14 21.87 1.05 23.74
CA HIS A 14 20.50 1.29 23.33
C HIS A 14 20.32 2.76 22.89
N ILE A 15 19.99 2.96 21.61
CA ILE A 15 19.70 4.28 21.05
C ILE A 15 18.21 4.29 20.66
N ALA A 16 17.39 4.85 21.56
CA ALA A 16 15.94 4.88 21.37
C ALA A 16 15.54 5.84 20.24
N GLY A 17 14.54 5.46 19.46
CA GLY A 17 13.83 6.34 18.54
C GLY A 17 12.90 7.32 19.26
N LEU A 18 11.94 7.89 18.54
CA LEU A 18 10.88 8.69 19.15
C LEU A 18 10.02 7.81 20.06
N GLY A 19 9.86 8.21 21.31
CA GLY A 19 9.06 7.51 22.32
C GLY A 19 8.44 8.48 23.31
N PHE A 20 7.53 7.99 24.13
CA PHE A 20 6.83 8.80 25.12
C PHE A 20 7.69 9.02 26.39
N ASP A 21 8.37 7.98 26.85
CA ASP A 21 9.12 7.94 28.12
C ASP A 21 10.61 8.23 27.97
N GLY A 22 11.11 8.36 26.74
CA GLY A 22 12.53 8.54 26.44
C GLY A 22 13.39 7.28 26.64
N LEU A 23 12.80 6.17 27.07
CA LEU A 23 13.49 4.90 27.30
C LEU A 23 13.36 3.95 26.10
N VAL A 24 12.13 3.86 25.57
CA VAL A 24 11.83 2.97 24.46
C VAL A 24 11.22 3.75 23.29
N GLY A 25 11.73 3.53 22.07
CA GLY A 25 11.16 4.14 20.87
C GLY A 25 9.93 3.40 20.37
N TYR A 26 8.96 4.14 19.83
CA TYR A 26 7.84 3.54 19.11
C TYR A 26 8.27 3.04 17.74
N SER A 27 7.68 1.92 17.33
CA SER A 27 7.83 1.46 15.95
C SER A 27 7.07 2.37 14.99
N PRO A 28 7.71 3.02 14.01
CA PRO A 28 7.02 3.82 13.00
C PRO A 28 5.98 2.99 12.22
N ILE A 29 6.26 1.71 11.98
CA ILE A 29 5.33 0.79 11.31
C ILE A 29 4.07 0.58 12.17
N ALA A 30 4.22 0.38 13.49
CA ALA A 30 3.08 0.21 14.38
C ALA A 30 2.23 1.48 14.50
N MET A 31 2.88 2.64 14.48
CA MET A 31 2.19 3.93 14.51
C MET A 31 1.43 4.23 13.21
N ALA A 32 2.00 3.82 12.08
CA ALA A 32 1.45 4.01 10.74
C ALA A 32 0.62 2.82 10.25
N LYS A 33 0.26 1.87 11.11
CA LYS A 33 -0.39 0.61 10.71
C LYS A 33 -1.64 0.77 9.84
N ASN A 34 -2.43 1.84 10.06
CA ASN A 34 -3.65 2.08 9.30
C ASN A 34 -3.34 2.56 7.88
N ALA A 35 -2.36 3.47 7.71
CA ALA A 35 -1.92 3.94 6.41
C ALA A 35 -1.29 2.80 5.59
N ILE A 36 -0.43 2.01 6.21
CA ILE A 36 0.20 0.84 5.58
C ILE A 36 -0.86 -0.21 5.23
N GLY A 37 -1.80 -0.48 6.14
CA GLY A 37 -2.90 -1.42 5.92
C GLY A 37 -3.82 -0.99 4.77
N LEU A 38 -4.11 0.31 4.65
CA LEU A 38 -4.88 0.87 3.53
C LEU A 38 -4.13 0.69 2.20
N ALA A 39 -2.82 0.94 2.17
CA ALA A 39 -2.00 0.74 0.98
C ALA A 39 -2.00 -0.72 0.50
N ILE A 40 -1.83 -1.66 1.43
CA ILE A 40 -1.89 -3.10 1.14
C ILE A 40 -3.28 -3.51 0.63
N ALA A 41 -4.35 -3.05 1.28
CA ALA A 41 -5.71 -3.35 0.87
C ALA A 41 -6.06 -2.77 -0.51
N ALA A 42 -5.59 -1.56 -0.84
CA ALA A 42 -5.76 -0.96 -2.15
C ALA A 42 -5.00 -1.73 -3.24
N GLU A 43 -3.79 -2.21 -2.94
CA GLU A 43 -3.02 -3.04 -3.85
C GLU A 43 -3.70 -4.39 -4.12
N GLU A 44 -4.17 -5.06 -3.08
CA GLU A 44 -4.91 -6.32 -3.19
C GLU A 44 -6.22 -6.15 -3.98
N TYR A 45 -6.95 -5.06 -3.70
CA TYR A 45 -8.16 -4.72 -4.44
C TYR A 45 -7.86 -4.51 -5.92
N GLY A 46 -6.86 -3.69 -6.25
CA GLY A 46 -6.46 -3.44 -7.64
C GLY A 46 -6.01 -4.72 -8.36
N SER A 47 -5.23 -5.55 -7.69
CA SER A 47 -4.79 -6.84 -8.22
C SER A 47 -5.97 -7.75 -8.57
N LYS A 48 -6.92 -7.91 -7.65
CA LYS A 48 -8.14 -8.70 -7.89
C LYS A 48 -9.03 -8.10 -8.97
N PHE A 49 -9.19 -6.80 -8.99
CA PHE A 49 -9.98 -6.09 -9.98
C PHE A 49 -9.45 -6.32 -11.40
N TYR A 50 -8.14 -6.13 -11.62
CA TYR A 50 -7.51 -6.36 -12.91
C TYR A 50 -7.42 -7.84 -13.28
N ALA A 51 -7.17 -8.74 -12.33
CA ALA A 51 -7.16 -10.18 -12.57
C ALA A 51 -8.52 -10.72 -13.05
N ASN A 52 -9.60 -10.12 -12.58
CA ASN A 52 -10.96 -10.47 -13.02
C ASN A 52 -11.39 -9.72 -14.30
N GLY A 53 -10.45 -9.13 -15.04
CA GLY A 53 -10.71 -8.43 -16.30
C GLY A 53 -11.36 -7.06 -16.09
N ALA A 54 -11.18 -6.44 -14.93
CA ALA A 54 -11.76 -5.15 -14.54
C ALA A 54 -13.30 -5.12 -14.68
N SER A 55 -13.94 -6.31 -14.77
CA SER A 55 -15.40 -6.41 -14.88
C SER A 55 -15.99 -6.47 -13.48
N PRO A 56 -16.83 -5.51 -13.14
CA PRO A 56 -17.54 -5.55 -11.88
C PRO A 56 -18.46 -6.78 -11.83
N SER A 57 -18.62 -7.36 -10.64
CA SER A 57 -19.63 -8.38 -10.44
C SER A 57 -21.01 -7.80 -10.70
N GLY A 58 -21.87 -8.53 -11.40
CA GLY A 58 -23.21 -8.11 -11.79
C GLY A 58 -24.22 -9.22 -11.62
N ALA A 59 -25.47 -8.89 -11.83
CA ALA A 59 -26.58 -9.83 -11.88
C ALA A 59 -26.89 -10.22 -13.32
N LEU A 60 -27.06 -11.51 -13.56
CA LEU A 60 -27.69 -12.03 -14.77
C LEU A 60 -29.18 -12.16 -14.50
N GLU A 61 -29.99 -11.34 -15.15
CA GLU A 61 -31.44 -11.34 -15.03
C GLU A 61 -32.05 -12.11 -16.19
N HIS A 62 -32.99 -13.00 -15.87
CA HIS A 62 -33.78 -13.77 -16.86
C HIS A 62 -35.24 -13.50 -16.64
N PRO A 63 -36.06 -13.26 -17.70
CA PRO A 63 -37.48 -12.92 -17.58
C PRO A 63 -38.35 -14.05 -17.05
N GLY A 64 -37.84 -15.29 -17.07
CA GLY A 64 -38.55 -16.48 -16.56
C GLY A 64 -37.74 -17.22 -15.50
N THR A 65 -38.15 -18.43 -15.15
CA THR A 65 -37.47 -19.29 -14.20
C THR A 65 -36.39 -20.14 -14.90
N LEU A 66 -35.16 -20.02 -14.49
CA LEU A 66 -34.05 -20.87 -14.97
C LEU A 66 -34.14 -22.26 -14.32
N LYS A 67 -34.01 -23.32 -15.12
CA LYS A 67 -34.01 -24.71 -14.61
C LYS A 67 -32.78 -25.01 -13.77
N ASP A 68 -31.66 -24.40 -14.11
CA ASP A 68 -30.36 -24.58 -13.42
C ASP A 68 -29.54 -23.25 -13.43
N PRO A 69 -29.77 -22.39 -12.45
CA PRO A 69 -29.04 -21.11 -12.37
C PRO A 69 -27.53 -21.29 -12.16
N SER A 70 -27.12 -22.41 -11.54
CA SER A 70 -25.70 -22.67 -11.28
C SER A 70 -24.93 -22.93 -12.56
N LYS A 71 -25.46 -23.66 -13.49
CA LYS A 71 -24.84 -23.90 -14.81
C LYS A 71 -24.68 -22.61 -15.61
N VAL A 72 -25.67 -21.72 -15.57
CA VAL A 72 -25.58 -20.41 -16.25
C VAL A 72 -24.46 -19.57 -15.64
N ARG A 73 -24.37 -19.49 -14.32
CA ARG A 73 -23.30 -18.79 -13.62
C ARG A 73 -21.93 -19.39 -13.93
N ASP A 74 -21.80 -20.71 -13.90
CA ASP A 74 -20.51 -21.38 -14.10
C ASP A 74 -20.05 -21.23 -15.56
N SER A 75 -20.97 -21.33 -16.53
CA SER A 75 -20.71 -21.04 -17.94
C SER A 75 -20.29 -19.59 -18.16
N TRP A 76 -20.96 -18.65 -17.50
CA TRP A 76 -20.60 -17.24 -17.54
C TRP A 76 -19.19 -17.00 -16.99
N ASN A 77 -18.89 -17.54 -15.82
CA ASN A 77 -17.57 -17.41 -15.21
C ASN A 77 -16.46 -18.04 -16.09
N ALA A 78 -16.70 -19.19 -16.66
CA ALA A 78 -15.76 -19.85 -17.56
C ALA A 78 -15.48 -19.03 -18.84
N ALA A 79 -16.49 -18.33 -19.35
CA ALA A 79 -16.36 -17.53 -20.58
C ALA A 79 -15.74 -16.14 -20.35
N PHE A 80 -16.01 -15.51 -19.21
CA PHE A 80 -15.72 -14.08 -18.99
C PHE A 80 -14.85 -13.77 -17.76
N ALA A 81 -14.65 -14.70 -16.81
CA ALA A 81 -13.76 -14.47 -15.68
C ALA A 81 -12.30 -14.72 -16.06
N GLY A 82 -11.39 -13.98 -15.36
CA GLY A 82 -9.95 -14.11 -15.51
C GLY A 82 -9.33 -13.13 -16.52
N SER A 83 -8.06 -12.84 -16.34
CA SER A 83 -7.31 -11.85 -17.15
C SER A 83 -7.20 -12.21 -18.62
N GLY A 84 -7.25 -13.50 -18.97
CA GLY A 84 -7.20 -13.99 -20.36
C GLY A 84 -8.51 -13.82 -21.14
N ASN A 85 -9.62 -13.49 -20.46
CA ASN A 85 -10.93 -13.35 -21.07
C ASN A 85 -11.42 -11.90 -21.15
N SER A 86 -10.54 -10.94 -20.86
CA SER A 86 -10.84 -9.51 -20.95
C SER A 86 -11.26 -9.12 -22.36
N HIS A 87 -12.24 -8.20 -22.47
CA HIS A 87 -12.75 -7.63 -23.71
C HIS A 87 -13.50 -8.60 -24.66
N ARG A 88 -13.93 -9.76 -24.17
CA ARG A 88 -14.83 -10.63 -24.95
C ARG A 88 -16.25 -10.03 -25.01
N VAL A 89 -16.86 -10.12 -26.21
CA VAL A 89 -18.24 -9.73 -26.40
C VAL A 89 -19.15 -10.83 -25.83
N ALA A 90 -20.06 -10.44 -24.92
CA ALA A 90 -21.08 -11.35 -24.42
C ALA A 90 -22.30 -11.33 -25.33
N VAL A 91 -22.74 -12.50 -25.77
CA VAL A 91 -24.03 -12.68 -26.45
C VAL A 91 -25.02 -13.22 -25.44
N LEU A 92 -26.08 -12.48 -25.19
CA LEU A 92 -27.12 -12.82 -24.22
C LEU A 92 -28.36 -13.32 -24.97
N GLU A 93 -28.70 -14.60 -24.78
CA GLU A 93 -29.83 -15.23 -25.41
C GLU A 93 -31.06 -15.27 -24.50
N GLU A 94 -32.22 -15.60 -25.02
CA GLU A 94 -33.48 -15.82 -24.29
C GLU A 94 -33.89 -14.68 -23.35
N GLY A 95 -33.53 -13.45 -23.68
CA GLY A 95 -33.89 -12.26 -22.87
C GLY A 95 -33.05 -12.07 -21.61
N LEU A 96 -31.94 -12.79 -21.46
CA LEU A 96 -30.96 -12.53 -20.40
C LEU A 96 -30.47 -11.09 -20.49
N LYS A 97 -30.37 -10.44 -19.32
CA LYS A 97 -29.75 -9.11 -19.17
C LYS A 97 -28.64 -9.17 -18.14
N TYR A 98 -27.58 -8.46 -18.39
CA TYR A 98 -26.50 -8.28 -17.42
C TYR A 98 -26.62 -6.87 -16.81
N THR A 99 -26.82 -6.82 -15.50
CA THR A 99 -26.88 -5.58 -14.73
C THR A 99 -25.68 -5.53 -13.79
N PRO A 100 -24.72 -4.62 -13.98
CA PRO A 100 -23.58 -4.50 -13.06
C PRO A 100 -24.07 -4.01 -11.69
N ILE A 101 -23.68 -4.71 -10.63
CA ILE A 101 -24.06 -4.37 -9.24
C ILE A 101 -22.99 -3.51 -8.57
N SER A 102 -21.74 -3.61 -8.99
CA SER A 102 -20.64 -2.85 -8.40
C SER A 102 -20.44 -1.50 -9.09
N ILE A 103 -20.17 -0.48 -8.29
CA ILE A 103 -19.71 0.81 -8.79
C ILE A 103 -18.33 0.57 -9.40
N SER A 104 -18.18 0.82 -10.69
CA SER A 104 -16.85 0.83 -11.32
C SER A 104 -16.01 1.89 -10.61
N PRO A 105 -14.86 1.55 -10.00
CA PRO A 105 -13.99 2.57 -9.44
C PRO A 105 -13.55 3.47 -10.58
N ASN A 106 -13.68 4.78 -10.41
CA ASN A 106 -13.10 5.71 -11.35
C ASN A 106 -11.58 5.46 -11.35
N GLU A 107 -11.04 4.98 -12.47
CA GLU A 107 -9.63 4.62 -12.60
C GLU A 107 -8.71 5.78 -12.18
N ALA A 108 -9.11 7.01 -12.47
CA ALA A 108 -8.39 8.20 -12.05
C ALA A 108 -8.35 8.32 -10.52
N GLN A 109 -9.48 8.13 -9.83
CA GLN A 109 -9.53 8.19 -8.35
C GLN A 109 -8.73 7.07 -7.70
N PHE A 110 -8.71 5.89 -8.30
CA PHE A 110 -7.89 4.78 -7.80
C PHE A 110 -6.40 5.08 -7.93
N LEU A 111 -5.96 5.62 -9.07
CA LEU A 111 -4.58 6.03 -9.30
C LEU A 111 -4.16 7.17 -8.36
N GLU A 112 -5.04 8.18 -8.18
CA GLU A 112 -4.81 9.27 -7.22
C GLU A 112 -4.68 8.76 -5.78
N THR A 113 -5.52 7.81 -5.38
CA THR A 113 -5.44 7.17 -4.07
C THR A 113 -4.09 6.47 -3.88
N ARG A 114 -3.61 5.72 -4.87
CA ARG A 114 -2.31 5.05 -4.80
C ARG A 114 -1.15 6.05 -4.73
N LYS A 115 -1.20 7.13 -5.48
CA LYS A 115 -0.19 8.20 -5.39
C LYS A 115 -0.19 8.86 -4.03
N PHE A 116 -1.37 9.17 -3.48
CA PHE A 116 -1.49 9.71 -2.14
C PHE A 116 -0.87 8.79 -1.08
N GLN A 117 -1.02 7.46 -1.21
CA GLN A 117 -0.43 6.49 -0.29
C GLN A 117 1.09 6.49 -0.33
N ILE A 118 1.71 6.69 -1.50
CA ILE A 118 3.17 6.86 -1.62
C ILE A 118 3.62 8.09 -0.83
N ASP A 119 2.97 9.23 -1.04
CA ASP A 119 3.24 10.48 -0.34
C ASP A 119 3.06 10.33 1.18
N GLU A 120 2.00 9.63 1.61
CA GLU A 120 1.69 9.41 3.02
C GLU A 120 2.76 8.57 3.71
N ILE A 121 3.15 7.44 3.11
CA ILE A 121 4.19 6.56 3.66
C ILE A 121 5.55 7.26 3.64
N ALA A 122 5.91 7.94 2.56
CA ALA A 122 7.14 8.73 2.47
C ALA A 122 7.22 9.78 3.59
N ARG A 123 6.12 10.46 3.90
CA ARG A 123 6.00 11.46 4.97
C ARG A 123 6.17 10.85 6.36
N ILE A 124 5.62 9.66 6.61
CA ILE A 124 5.77 8.95 7.89
C ILE A 124 7.24 8.66 8.19
N PHE A 125 8.01 8.26 7.17
CA PHE A 125 9.43 8.00 7.29
C PHE A 125 10.31 9.24 7.05
N ARG A 126 9.71 10.40 6.76
CA ARG A 126 10.39 11.66 6.43
C ARG A 126 11.36 11.51 5.25
N VAL A 127 11.01 10.70 4.28
CA VAL A 127 11.76 10.51 3.04
C VAL A 127 11.11 11.36 1.96
N PRO A 128 11.83 12.21 1.24
CA PRO A 128 11.27 12.98 0.13
C PRO A 128 10.75 12.04 -0.97
N PRO A 129 9.59 12.32 -1.59
CA PRO A 129 8.99 11.46 -2.59
C PRO A 129 9.90 11.10 -3.77
N HIS A 130 10.77 12.02 -4.21
CA HIS A 130 11.72 11.75 -5.29
C HIS A 130 12.72 10.62 -4.98
N MET A 131 13.06 10.40 -3.70
CA MET A 131 13.96 9.31 -3.28
C MET A 131 13.29 7.93 -3.33
N VAL A 132 11.96 7.88 -3.35
CA VAL A 132 11.19 6.65 -3.57
C VAL A 132 10.66 6.53 -4.99
N GLY A 133 11.17 7.38 -5.91
CA GLY A 133 10.86 7.31 -7.34
C GLY A 133 9.63 8.11 -7.77
N ASP A 134 9.00 8.86 -6.87
CA ASP A 134 7.91 9.78 -7.24
C ASP A 134 8.48 11.15 -7.62
N LEU A 135 8.49 11.42 -8.93
CA LEU A 135 9.02 12.65 -9.51
C LEU A 135 7.93 13.64 -9.93
N GLU A 136 6.67 13.35 -9.68
CA GLU A 136 5.54 14.15 -10.19
C GLU A 136 5.59 15.61 -9.76
N LYS A 137 6.03 15.87 -8.52
CA LYS A 137 6.15 17.23 -7.94
C LYS A 137 7.59 17.74 -7.92
N SER A 138 8.51 17.05 -8.58
CA SER A 138 9.94 17.34 -8.51
C SER A 138 10.41 18.01 -9.80
N SER A 139 11.12 19.15 -9.67
CA SER A 139 11.90 19.75 -10.74
C SER A 139 13.39 19.55 -10.46
N PHE A 140 14.22 19.59 -11.49
CA PHE A 140 15.68 19.42 -11.33
C PHE A 140 16.27 20.38 -10.30
N SER A 141 15.81 21.61 -10.24
CA SER A 141 16.26 22.61 -9.26
C SER A 141 15.80 22.32 -7.83
N ASN A 142 14.71 21.60 -7.65
CA ASN A 142 14.17 21.25 -6.33
C ASN A 142 14.77 19.96 -5.75
N ILE A 143 15.23 19.04 -6.59
CA ILE A 143 15.74 17.73 -6.15
C ILE A 143 17.00 17.89 -5.30
N GLU A 144 17.91 18.76 -5.71
CA GLU A 144 19.14 19.03 -4.95
C GLU A 144 18.83 19.64 -3.59
N GLN A 145 17.96 20.65 -3.56
CA GLN A 145 17.53 21.29 -2.31
C GLN A 145 16.80 20.30 -1.39
N GLN A 146 15.90 19.49 -1.91
CA GLN A 146 15.19 18.45 -1.14
C GLN A 146 16.15 17.38 -0.61
N SER A 147 17.22 17.07 -1.35
CA SER A 147 18.23 16.12 -0.90
C SER A 147 19.05 16.68 0.26
N LEU A 148 19.40 17.95 0.22
CA LEU A 148 20.06 18.65 1.34
C LEU A 148 19.13 18.74 2.57
N GLU A 149 17.85 19.00 2.36
CA GLU A 149 16.86 19.03 3.42
C GLU A 149 16.67 17.65 4.07
N PHE A 150 16.72 16.58 3.28
CA PHE A 150 16.67 15.22 3.81
C PHE A 150 17.84 14.94 4.75
N VAL A 151 19.06 15.32 4.37
CA VAL A 151 20.23 15.18 5.23
C VAL A 151 20.02 15.97 6.51
N LYS A 152 19.65 17.26 6.41
CA LYS A 152 19.52 18.18 7.53
C LYS A 152 18.38 17.85 8.49
N TYR A 153 17.21 17.49 7.97
CA TYR A 153 16.00 17.32 8.80
C TYR A 153 15.66 15.87 9.11
N THR A 154 16.16 14.92 8.33
CA THR A 154 15.87 13.49 8.55
C THR A 154 17.07 12.74 9.10
N LEU A 155 18.25 12.88 8.50
CA LEU A 155 19.45 12.12 8.91
C LEU A 155 20.19 12.75 10.06
N GLU A 156 20.42 14.05 10.05
CA GLU A 156 21.22 14.75 11.09
C GLU A 156 20.68 14.51 12.51
N PRO A 157 19.37 14.55 12.79
CA PRO A 157 18.86 14.23 14.13
C PRO A 157 19.22 12.82 14.60
N TRP A 158 19.31 11.85 13.68
CA TRP A 158 19.76 10.50 14.00
C TRP A 158 21.27 10.45 14.23
N ILE A 159 22.05 11.08 13.38
CA ILE A 159 23.51 11.16 13.49
C ILE A 159 23.89 11.76 14.84
N VAL A 160 23.34 12.92 15.20
CA VAL A 160 23.60 13.60 16.48
C VAL A 160 23.23 12.70 17.66
N ARG A 161 22.11 11.99 17.59
CA ARG A 161 21.69 11.06 18.63
C ARG A 161 22.65 9.90 18.81
N TRP A 162 23.16 9.36 17.71
CA TRP A 162 24.17 8.32 17.73
C TRP A 162 25.49 8.83 18.32
N GLU A 163 25.99 9.97 17.85
CA GLU A 163 27.23 10.57 18.34
C GLU A 163 27.16 10.85 19.84
N GLN A 164 26.07 11.46 20.30
CA GLN A 164 25.89 11.75 21.72
C GLN A 164 25.79 10.47 22.57
N SER A 165 25.10 9.44 22.09
CA SER A 165 24.98 8.17 22.80
C SER A 165 26.32 7.43 22.90
N ILE A 166 27.07 7.43 21.80
CA ILE A 166 28.43 6.83 21.77
C ILE A 166 29.37 7.59 22.69
N SER A 167 29.41 8.92 22.58
CA SER A 167 30.26 9.76 23.44
C SER A 167 29.99 9.53 24.93
N ARG A 168 28.70 9.49 25.31
CA ARG A 168 28.30 9.31 26.71
C ARG A 168 28.56 7.92 27.26
N SER A 169 28.40 6.89 26.43
CA SER A 169 28.40 5.48 26.92
C SER A 169 29.69 4.73 26.65
N LEU A 170 30.50 5.16 25.67
CA LEU A 170 31.70 4.42 25.23
C LEU A 170 32.97 5.23 25.33
N LEU A 171 32.90 6.58 25.37
CA LEU A 171 34.09 7.45 25.34
C LEU A 171 34.27 8.26 26.64
N SER A 172 33.33 8.15 27.58
CA SER A 172 33.39 8.85 28.88
C SER A 172 34.18 8.08 29.93
#